data_638fc28ebcb2bdfb50105247f50d9154
#
_entry.id   638fc28ebcb2bdfb50105247f50d9154
#
_cell.length_a   1.000
_cell.length_b   1.000
_cell.length_c   1.000
_cell.angle_alpha   90.00
_cell.angle_beta   90.00
_cell.angle_gamma   90.00
#
_symmetry.space_group_name_H-M   'P 1'
#
loop_
_entity.id
_entity.type
_entity.pdbx_description
1 polymer ?
#
loop_
_entity_poly.entity_id
_entity_poly.type
_entity_poly.pdbx_seq_one_letter_code
_entity_poly.pdbx_strand_id
1 'polypeptide(L)'
;VDVEKSVSDILVCDLFGKKGDGTSIIEIETGFTPPEHALDTVDYYVARIVSKIARYSKYCGKFSLATPVVNILPISDIFLLSPNARKPEDVMKLKKLCDRFYKNPQIKLEDIQNAHIHSIYLINTDKGFAKEMDPEMYLQLTKQLMSQSEIDL
;
A
#
# COMPACT_ATOMS: atom_id res chain seq x y z
N VAL A 1 17.91 -1.40 11.51
CA VAL A 1 16.97 -1.74 10.43
C VAL A 1 17.22 -3.18 10.04
N ASP A 2 16.15 -3.98 9.98
CA ASP A 2 16.19 -5.38 9.56
C ASP A 2 15.56 -5.48 8.16
N VAL A 3 16.13 -6.34 7.32
CA VAL A 3 15.60 -6.67 5.99
C VAL A 3 14.93 -8.04 6.07
N GLU A 4 13.80 -8.21 5.37
CA GLU A 4 13.04 -9.46 5.32
C GLU A 4 12.73 -10.04 6.72
N LYS A 5 12.17 -9.20 7.59
CA LYS A 5 11.86 -9.58 8.97
C LYS A 5 10.49 -10.24 9.09
N SER A 6 10.44 -11.40 9.74
CA SER A 6 9.18 -12.03 10.14
C SER A 6 8.46 -11.18 11.18
N VAL A 7 7.22 -10.79 10.90
CA VAL A 7 6.34 -10.04 11.81
C VAL A 7 5.21 -10.92 12.36
N SER A 8 4.99 -12.07 11.73
CA SER A 8 4.12 -13.13 12.22
C SER A 8 4.63 -14.49 11.71
N ASP A 9 3.93 -15.58 12.02
CA ASP A 9 4.29 -16.93 11.56
C ASP A 9 4.28 -17.07 10.03
N ILE A 10 3.57 -16.18 9.34
CA ILE A 10 3.33 -16.26 7.89
C ILE A 10 3.66 -14.98 7.12
N LEU A 11 3.99 -13.89 7.82
CA LEU A 11 4.27 -12.60 7.18
C LEU A 11 5.72 -12.17 7.42
N VAL A 12 6.37 -11.84 6.32
CA VAL A 12 7.72 -11.27 6.29
C VAL A 12 7.62 -9.90 5.64
N CYS A 13 8.06 -8.85 6.33
CA CYS A 13 8.09 -7.51 5.78
C CYS A 13 9.44 -7.23 5.11
N ASP A 14 9.44 -6.35 4.09
CA ASP A 14 10.65 -6.01 3.34
C ASP A 14 11.67 -5.29 4.22
N LEU A 15 11.25 -4.26 4.94
CA LEU A 15 12.11 -3.50 5.85
C LEU A 15 11.40 -3.25 7.19
N PHE A 16 12.12 -3.51 8.28
CA PHE A 16 11.65 -3.22 9.64
C PHE A 16 12.64 -2.30 10.36
N GLY A 17 12.15 -1.19 10.88
CA GLY A 17 12.92 -0.25 11.69
C GLY A 17 12.41 -0.17 13.12
N LYS A 18 13.35 -0.02 14.06
CA LYS A 18 13.02 0.26 15.47
C LYS A 18 13.93 1.37 15.98
N LYS A 19 13.33 2.35 16.67
CA LYS A 19 14.06 3.42 17.37
C LYS A 19 13.33 3.75 18.67
N GLY A 20 13.95 3.41 19.81
CA GLY A 20 13.27 3.42 21.11
C GLY A 20 12.07 2.47 21.08
N ASP A 21 10.89 2.97 21.43
CA ASP A 21 9.63 2.22 21.41
C ASP A 21 8.91 2.34 20.04
N GLY A 22 9.38 3.22 19.16
CA GLY A 22 8.81 3.41 17.82
C GLY A 22 9.23 2.31 16.87
N THR A 23 8.25 1.82 16.09
CA THR A 23 8.46 0.80 15.05
C THR A 23 7.96 1.30 13.70
N SER A 24 8.65 0.89 12.64
CA SER A 24 8.30 1.23 11.26
C SER A 24 8.42 0.00 10.37
N ILE A 25 7.48 -0.18 9.46
CA ILE A 25 7.55 -1.15 8.38
C ILE A 25 7.48 -0.40 7.05
N ILE A 26 8.34 -0.77 6.11
CA ILE A 26 8.30 -0.30 4.73
C ILE A 26 8.19 -1.51 3.82
N GLU A 27 7.15 -1.54 3.00
CA GLU A 27 6.94 -2.53 1.94
C GLU A 27 7.28 -1.92 0.59
N ILE A 28 8.06 -2.65 -0.21
CA ILE A 28 8.51 -2.20 -1.53
C ILE A 28 7.56 -2.73 -2.60
N GLU A 29 7.13 -1.85 -3.49
CA GLU A 29 6.23 -2.17 -4.60
C GLU A 29 6.79 -1.69 -5.93
N THR A 30 7.06 -2.64 -6.83
CA THR A 30 7.63 -2.35 -8.15
C THR A 30 6.60 -2.28 -9.28
N GLY A 31 5.33 -2.62 -9.00
CA GLY A 31 4.27 -2.66 -9.98
C GLY A 31 4.23 -3.93 -10.84
N PHE A 32 5.03 -4.95 -10.49
CA PHE A 32 5.02 -6.21 -11.21
C PHE A 32 3.65 -6.90 -11.07
N THR A 33 3.06 -7.27 -12.21
CA THR A 33 1.83 -8.06 -12.27
C THR A 33 2.15 -9.44 -12.86
N PRO A 34 1.84 -10.54 -12.14
CA PRO A 34 2.02 -11.89 -12.65
C PRO A 34 1.21 -12.13 -13.93
N PRO A 35 1.67 -12.97 -14.87
CA PRO A 35 0.96 -13.24 -16.13
C PRO A 35 -0.47 -13.75 -15.96
N GLU A 36 -0.76 -14.49 -14.90
CA GLU A 36 -2.10 -14.99 -14.58
C GLU A 36 -3.13 -13.89 -14.31
N HIS A 37 -2.68 -12.68 -14.00
CA HIS A 37 -3.53 -11.50 -13.78
C HIS A 37 -3.47 -10.48 -14.93
N ALA A 38 -3.03 -10.90 -16.11
CA ALA A 38 -2.91 -9.99 -17.26
C ALA A 38 -4.23 -9.37 -17.70
N LEU A 39 -5.38 -10.04 -17.47
CA LEU A 39 -6.71 -9.57 -17.83
C LEU A 39 -7.40 -8.75 -16.74
N ASP A 40 -6.93 -8.82 -15.51
CA ASP A 40 -7.50 -8.12 -14.34
C ASP A 40 -6.43 -7.32 -13.56
N THR A 41 -5.45 -6.80 -14.29
CA THR A 41 -4.26 -6.12 -13.77
C THR A 41 -4.59 -5.01 -12.78
N VAL A 42 -5.56 -4.16 -13.08
CA VAL A 42 -5.93 -3.02 -12.22
C VAL A 42 -6.52 -3.50 -10.91
N ASP A 43 -7.49 -4.40 -10.96
CA ASP A 43 -8.13 -4.95 -9.76
C ASP A 43 -7.14 -5.72 -8.89
N TYR A 44 -6.29 -6.53 -9.51
CA TYR A 44 -5.23 -7.24 -8.82
C TYR A 44 -4.28 -6.29 -8.10
N TYR A 45 -3.85 -5.22 -8.79
CA TYR A 45 -2.90 -4.28 -8.23
C TYR A 45 -3.51 -3.47 -7.07
N VAL A 46 -4.75 -3.02 -7.21
CA VAL A 46 -5.48 -2.37 -6.09
C VAL A 46 -5.58 -3.32 -4.89
N ALA A 47 -6.00 -4.57 -5.11
CA ALA A 47 -6.08 -5.57 -4.05
C ALA A 47 -4.73 -5.83 -3.38
N ARG A 48 -3.65 -5.86 -4.15
CA ARG A 48 -2.28 -6.04 -3.64
C ARG A 48 -1.88 -4.91 -2.71
N ILE A 49 -2.11 -3.66 -3.09
CA ILE A 49 -1.80 -2.49 -2.25
C ILE A 49 -2.65 -2.48 -0.97
N VAL A 50 -3.96 -2.69 -1.09
CA VAL A 50 -4.86 -2.81 0.07
C VAL A 50 -4.38 -3.92 1.01
N SER A 51 -4.01 -5.07 0.46
CA SER A 51 -3.57 -6.22 1.26
C SER A 51 -2.28 -5.92 2.02
N LYS A 52 -1.32 -5.23 1.41
CA LYS A 52 -0.08 -4.84 2.09
C LYS A 52 -0.37 -3.87 3.26
N ILE A 53 -1.17 -2.83 3.02
CA ILE A 53 -1.53 -1.87 4.06
C ILE A 53 -2.28 -2.58 5.22
N ALA A 54 -3.27 -3.41 4.90
CA ALA A 54 -4.09 -4.10 5.89
C ALA A 54 -3.29 -5.14 6.71
N ARG A 55 -2.40 -5.88 6.07
CA ARG A 55 -1.64 -6.95 6.75
C ARG A 55 -0.52 -6.45 7.62
N TYR A 56 0.22 -5.43 7.17
CA TYR A 56 1.46 -5.02 7.83
C TYR A 56 1.31 -3.85 8.78
N SER A 57 0.35 -2.94 8.55
CA SER A 57 0.23 -1.73 9.38
C SER A 57 -0.08 -2.01 10.85
N LYS A 58 -0.75 -3.12 11.16
CA LYS A 58 -1.05 -3.52 12.55
C LYS A 58 0.18 -3.96 13.36
N TYR A 59 1.32 -4.23 12.70
CA TYR A 59 2.56 -4.67 13.36
C TYR A 59 3.56 -3.54 13.62
N CYS A 60 3.20 -2.30 13.32
CA CYS A 60 4.10 -1.16 13.47
C CYS A 60 3.33 0.13 13.81
N GLY A 61 4.05 1.09 14.39
CA GLY A 61 3.52 2.43 14.60
C GLY A 61 3.44 3.26 13.31
N LYS A 62 4.38 3.02 12.36
CA LYS A 62 4.44 3.70 11.06
C LYS A 62 4.57 2.69 9.94
N PHE A 63 3.55 2.60 9.11
CA PHE A 63 3.58 1.79 7.89
C PHE A 63 3.76 2.68 6.68
N SER A 64 4.68 2.32 5.79
CA SER A 64 4.95 3.06 4.56
C SER A 64 5.09 2.12 3.37
N LEU A 65 4.76 2.64 2.19
CA LEU A 65 5.04 1.98 0.92
C LEU A 65 6.20 2.69 0.22
N ALA A 66 7.06 1.94 -0.42
CA ALA A 66 8.14 2.46 -1.24
C ALA A 66 7.95 1.98 -2.68
N THR A 67 8.14 2.88 -3.65
CA THR A 67 7.95 2.56 -5.06
C THR A 67 8.91 3.35 -5.94
N PRO A 68 9.37 2.80 -7.08
CA PRO A 68 10.08 3.59 -8.08
C PRO A 68 9.26 4.79 -8.55
N VAL A 69 9.93 5.91 -8.85
CA VAL A 69 9.29 7.16 -9.30
C VAL A 69 8.40 7.01 -10.54
N VAL A 70 8.67 5.99 -11.36
CA VAL A 70 7.91 5.71 -12.60
C VAL A 70 6.67 4.87 -12.38
N ASN A 71 6.49 4.31 -11.18
CA ASN A 71 5.35 3.47 -10.83
C ASN A 71 4.32 4.27 -10.04
N ILE A 72 3.04 4.10 -10.37
CA ILE A 72 1.92 4.74 -9.64
C ILE A 72 1.24 3.69 -8.78
N LEU A 73 1.23 3.93 -7.46
CA LEU A 73 0.52 3.09 -6.50
C LEU A 73 -0.97 3.44 -6.47
N PRO A 74 -1.88 2.48 -6.71
CA PRO A 74 -3.32 2.70 -6.63
C PRO A 74 -3.79 2.62 -5.16
N ILE A 75 -3.51 3.66 -4.39
CA ILE A 75 -3.89 3.73 -2.97
C ILE A 75 -5.33 4.25 -2.86
N SER A 76 -6.17 3.50 -2.15
CA SER A 76 -7.54 3.95 -1.85
C SER A 76 -7.53 5.15 -0.89
N ASP A 77 -8.33 6.16 -1.19
CA ASP A 77 -8.47 7.36 -0.35
C ASP A 77 -9.09 7.09 1.02
N ILE A 78 -9.72 5.94 1.25
CA ILE A 78 -10.19 5.60 2.61
C ILE A 78 -9.05 5.55 3.63
N PHE A 79 -7.82 5.23 3.20
CA PHE A 79 -6.66 5.19 4.10
C PHE A 79 -6.16 6.56 4.53
N LEU A 80 -6.63 7.64 3.90
CA LEU A 80 -6.42 9.02 4.36
C LEU A 80 -7.37 9.40 5.51
N LEU A 81 -8.47 8.66 5.67
CA LEU A 81 -9.45 8.90 6.72
C LEU A 81 -9.06 8.13 7.99
N SER A 82 -9.43 8.70 9.14
CA SER A 82 -9.39 7.94 10.39
C SER A 82 -10.34 6.73 10.32
N PRO A 83 -10.06 5.63 11.04
CA PRO A 83 -10.90 4.43 10.99
C PRO A 83 -12.40 4.71 11.20
N ASN A 84 -12.73 5.60 12.14
CA ASN A 84 -14.13 5.94 12.46
C ASN A 84 -14.84 6.74 11.35
N ALA A 85 -14.10 7.39 10.46
CA ALA A 85 -14.64 8.15 9.35
C ALA A 85 -14.81 7.31 8.07
N ARG A 86 -14.33 6.07 8.07
CA ARG A 86 -14.44 5.15 6.92
C ARG A 86 -15.83 4.57 6.86
N LYS A 87 -16.52 4.75 5.73
CA LYS A 87 -17.86 4.21 5.53
C LYS A 87 -17.82 2.68 5.42
N PRO A 88 -18.73 1.95 6.11
CA PRO A 88 -18.75 0.49 6.06
C PRO A 88 -18.85 -0.08 4.64
N GLU A 89 -19.60 0.57 3.76
CA GLU A 89 -19.73 0.16 2.35
C GLU A 89 -18.43 0.24 1.57
N ASP A 90 -17.60 1.26 1.81
CA ASP A 90 -16.29 1.43 1.16
C ASP A 90 -15.30 0.37 1.64
N VAL A 91 -15.27 0.11 2.95
CA VAL A 91 -14.45 -0.95 3.55
C VAL A 91 -14.85 -2.33 3.02
N MET A 92 -16.15 -2.60 2.94
CA MET A 92 -16.69 -3.87 2.41
C MET A 92 -16.35 -4.06 0.92
N LYS A 93 -16.39 -2.99 0.13
CA LYS A 93 -16.02 -3.03 -1.28
C LYS A 93 -14.56 -3.46 -1.47
N LEU A 94 -13.64 -2.90 -0.67
CA LEU A 94 -12.23 -3.30 -0.70
C LEU A 94 -12.02 -4.73 -0.18
N LYS A 95 -12.77 -5.14 0.84
CA LYS A 95 -12.76 -6.51 1.36
C LYS A 95 -13.13 -7.52 0.28
N LYS A 96 -14.23 -7.28 -0.44
CA LYS A 96 -14.67 -8.15 -1.55
C LYS A 96 -13.64 -8.21 -2.67
N LEU A 97 -12.99 -7.10 -2.99
CA LEU A 97 -11.92 -7.08 -3.97
C LEU A 97 -10.73 -7.93 -3.52
N CYS A 98 -10.29 -7.78 -2.28
CA CYS A 98 -9.20 -8.57 -1.72
C CYS A 98 -9.53 -10.07 -1.69
N ASP A 99 -10.77 -10.46 -1.38
CA ASP A 99 -11.20 -11.85 -1.32
C ASP A 99 -11.10 -12.58 -2.67
N ARG A 100 -11.09 -11.86 -3.77
CA ARG A 100 -10.87 -12.45 -5.11
C ARG A 100 -9.45 -12.98 -5.28
N PHE A 101 -8.46 -12.38 -4.63
CA PHE A 101 -7.03 -12.63 -4.85
C PHE A 101 -6.31 -13.21 -3.63
N TYR A 102 -6.79 -12.95 -2.42
CA TYR A 102 -6.09 -13.30 -1.17
C TYR A 102 -6.99 -14.15 -0.26
N LYS A 103 -6.76 -15.47 -0.28
CA LYS A 103 -7.58 -16.43 0.47
C LYS A 103 -6.82 -17.11 1.62
N ASN A 104 -5.47 -17.12 1.58
CA ASN A 104 -4.63 -17.75 2.60
C ASN A 104 -3.42 -16.85 2.97
N PRO A 105 -3.48 -16.11 4.08
CA PRO A 105 -4.66 -15.90 4.92
C PRO A 105 -5.62 -14.90 4.27
N GLN A 106 -6.91 -15.09 4.51
CA GLN A 106 -7.93 -14.11 4.13
C GLN A 106 -7.74 -12.81 4.93
N ILE A 107 -7.91 -11.66 4.27
CA ILE A 107 -7.85 -10.35 4.92
C ILE A 107 -9.18 -10.10 5.61
N LYS A 108 -9.13 -9.79 6.91
CA LYS A 108 -10.34 -9.51 7.69
C LYS A 108 -10.85 -8.10 7.43
N LEU A 109 -12.16 -7.90 7.59
CA LEU A 109 -12.79 -6.59 7.47
C LEU A 109 -12.16 -5.57 8.42
N GLU A 110 -11.91 -5.97 9.66
CA GLU A 110 -11.28 -5.15 10.69
C GLU A 110 -9.84 -4.74 10.34
N ASP A 111 -9.10 -5.57 9.60
CA ASP A 111 -7.75 -5.25 9.14
C ASP A 111 -7.77 -4.06 8.16
N ILE A 112 -8.77 -4.00 7.28
CA ILE A 112 -8.95 -2.87 6.37
C ILE A 112 -9.48 -1.65 7.13
N GLN A 113 -10.45 -1.85 8.03
CA GLN A 113 -11.06 -0.78 8.82
C GLN A 113 -10.02 -0.02 9.65
N ASN A 114 -9.04 -0.72 10.23
CA ASN A 114 -8.05 -0.17 11.14
C ASN A 114 -6.67 0.08 10.51
N ALA A 115 -6.49 -0.27 9.24
CA ALA A 115 -5.23 -0.10 8.54
C ALA A 115 -4.84 1.38 8.43
N HIS A 116 -3.54 1.65 8.45
CA HIS A 116 -3.01 3.01 8.31
C HIS A 116 -1.81 3.04 7.36
N ILE A 117 -1.58 4.19 6.76
CA ILE A 117 -0.40 4.49 5.97
C ILE A 117 0.19 5.82 6.43
N HIS A 118 1.49 5.82 6.74
CA HIS A 118 2.19 6.98 7.26
C HIS A 118 2.79 7.84 6.15
N SER A 119 3.46 7.21 5.19
CA SER A 119 4.14 7.91 4.09
C SER A 119 4.38 7.01 2.89
N ILE A 120 4.72 7.64 1.77
CA ILE A 120 5.15 7.00 0.53
C ILE A 120 6.59 7.41 0.26
N TYR A 121 7.47 6.44 0.00
CA TYR A 121 8.84 6.68 -0.45
C TYR A 121 8.94 6.53 -1.96
N LEU A 122 9.32 7.60 -2.65
CA LEU A 122 9.63 7.59 -4.08
C LEU A 122 11.13 7.30 -4.25
N ILE A 123 11.43 6.16 -4.89
CA ILE A 123 12.79 5.69 -5.07
C ILE A 123 13.28 6.06 -6.47
N ASN A 124 14.40 6.74 -6.54
CA ASN A 124 15.14 6.97 -7.77
C ASN A 124 16.45 6.14 -7.75
N THR A 125 16.43 5.01 -8.44
CA THR A 125 17.55 4.07 -8.47
C THR A 125 18.76 4.64 -9.21
N ASP A 126 18.53 5.44 -10.27
CA ASP A 126 19.59 6.01 -11.09
C ASP A 126 20.38 7.07 -10.34
N LYS A 127 19.69 7.85 -9.51
CA LYS A 127 20.29 8.91 -8.69
C LYS A 127 20.63 8.46 -7.26
N GLY A 128 20.22 7.25 -6.87
CA GLY A 128 20.52 6.67 -5.56
C GLY A 128 19.87 7.39 -4.38
N PHE A 129 18.64 7.90 -4.52
CA PHE A 129 17.92 8.53 -3.41
C PHE A 129 16.47 8.09 -3.30
N ALA A 130 15.90 8.24 -2.10
CA ALA A 130 14.49 8.07 -1.81
C ALA A 130 13.93 9.37 -1.20
N LYS A 131 12.76 9.79 -1.67
CA LYS A 131 12.03 10.94 -1.15
C LYS A 131 10.77 10.48 -0.43
N GLU A 132 10.65 10.86 0.84
CA GLU A 132 9.43 10.64 1.61
C GLU A 132 8.36 11.67 1.24
N MET A 133 7.13 11.21 1.03
CA MET A 133 5.99 12.03 0.66
C MET A 133 4.79 11.68 1.55
N ASP A 134 4.03 12.70 1.92
CA ASP A 134 2.75 12.53 2.61
C ASP A 134 1.75 11.81 1.69
N PRO A 135 0.93 10.86 2.21
CA PRO A 135 -0.03 10.11 1.39
C PRO A 135 -1.07 10.97 0.68
N GLU A 136 -1.57 12.03 1.33
CA GLU A 136 -2.54 12.94 0.70
C GLU A 136 -1.92 13.68 -0.48
N MET A 137 -0.70 14.20 -0.30
CA MET A 137 0.05 14.85 -1.38
C MET A 137 0.34 13.88 -2.52
N TYR A 138 0.69 12.63 -2.21
CA TYR A 138 0.91 11.59 -3.23
C TYR A 138 -0.35 11.32 -4.06
N LEU A 139 -1.51 11.18 -3.41
CA LEU A 139 -2.78 10.96 -4.10
C LEU A 139 -3.20 12.15 -4.96
N GLN A 140 -2.98 13.38 -4.51
CA GLN A 140 -3.23 14.58 -5.30
C GLN A 140 -2.34 14.60 -6.55
N LEU A 141 -1.05 14.32 -6.40
CA LEU A 141 -0.09 14.28 -7.50
C LEU A 141 -0.46 13.23 -8.55
N THR A 142 -0.80 12.01 -8.12
CA THR A 142 -1.18 10.92 -9.04
C THR A 142 -2.48 11.22 -9.78
N LYS A 143 -3.47 11.82 -9.13
CA LYS A 143 -4.71 12.28 -9.78
C LYS A 143 -4.44 13.33 -10.86
N GLN A 144 -3.54 14.27 -10.62
CA GLN A 144 -3.14 15.28 -11.61
C GLN A 144 -2.45 14.64 -12.82
N LEU A 145 -1.53 13.71 -12.60
CA LEU A 145 -0.84 13.00 -13.68
C LEU A 145 -1.80 12.17 -14.54
N MET A 146 -2.77 11.50 -13.91
CA MET A 146 -3.78 10.71 -14.63
C MET A 146 -4.72 11.60 -15.45
N SER A 147 -5.15 12.76 -14.94
CA SER A 147 -6.00 13.69 -15.68
C SER A 147 -5.28 14.32 -16.88
N GLN A 148 -3.97 14.57 -16.79
CA GLN A 148 -3.17 15.08 -17.92
C GLN A 148 -3.03 14.03 -19.02
N SER A 149 -2.87 12.75 -18.70
CA SER A 149 -2.78 11.69 -19.71
C SER A 149 -4.07 11.47 -20.49
N GLU A 150 -5.23 11.81 -19.91
CA GLU A 150 -6.54 11.78 -20.60
C GLU A 150 -6.73 12.95 -21.58
N ILE A 151 -6.04 14.07 -21.36
CA ILE A 151 -6.11 15.26 -22.23
C ILE A 151 -5.18 15.11 -23.46
N ASP A 152 -4.08 14.37 -23.33
CA ASP A 152 -3.08 14.14 -24.38
C ASP A 152 -3.48 13.02 -25.38
N LEU A 153 -4.64 12.41 -25.20
CA LEU A 153 -5.26 11.43 -26.11
C LEU A 153 -6.32 12.09 -27.00
#